data_3b99506de1b0a47c0ade7bacb0c81195
#
_entry.id   3b99506de1b0a47c0ade7bacb0c81195
#
_cell.length_a   1.000
_cell.length_b   1.000
_cell.length_c   1.000
_cell.angle_alpha   90.00
_cell.angle_beta   90.00
_cell.angle_gamma   90.00
#
_symmetry.space_group_name_H-M   'P 1'
#
loop_
_entity.id
_entity.type
_entity.pdbx_description
1 polymer ?
#
loop_
_entity_poly.entity_id
_entity_poly.type
_entity_poly.pdbx_seq_one_letter_code
_entity_poly.pdbx_strand_id
1 'polypeptide(L)'
;MDPLRAKLTLRFAYQFRYVNHNLYSYSLPQGWRTLFEQLCVEVDAELTESEKALFQWQQIKEKFGELRAYASYGDKIRQPQPDAAADDRPTLIKGIADETRQRIAAIVGRVGKQSMKTCVFCGALGELRTSHA
;
A
#
# COMPACT_ATOMS: atom_id res chain seq x y z
N MET A 1 -4.41 -17.23 7.80
CA MET A 1 -4.50 -15.83 7.36
C MET A 1 -5.24 -15.03 8.40
N ASP A 2 -4.78 -13.83 8.72
CA ASP A 2 -5.45 -12.91 9.62
C ASP A 2 -6.88 -12.65 9.12
N PRO A 3 -7.90 -12.66 10.00
CA PRO A 3 -9.29 -12.42 9.58
C PRO A 3 -9.51 -11.10 8.84
N LEU A 4 -8.85 -10.02 9.25
CA LEU A 4 -8.95 -8.75 8.53
C LEU A 4 -8.36 -8.88 7.13
N ARG A 5 -7.18 -9.48 7.00
CA ARG A 5 -6.53 -9.67 5.71
C ARG A 5 -7.41 -10.50 4.78
N ALA A 6 -8.05 -11.56 5.31
CA ALA A 6 -8.98 -12.36 4.53
C ALA A 6 -10.18 -11.54 4.05
N LYS A 7 -10.77 -10.74 4.93
CA LYS A 7 -11.88 -9.85 4.61
C LYS A 7 -11.50 -8.84 3.52
N LEU A 8 -10.35 -8.19 3.68
CA LEU A 8 -9.89 -7.20 2.71
C LEU A 8 -9.51 -7.82 1.37
N THR A 9 -8.95 -9.05 1.39
CA THR A 9 -8.64 -9.78 0.16
C THR A 9 -9.91 -10.13 -0.62
N LEU A 10 -11.01 -10.44 0.06
CA LEU A 10 -12.28 -10.68 -0.62
C LEU A 10 -12.87 -9.39 -1.19
N ARG A 11 -12.74 -8.29 -0.47
CA ARG A 11 -13.32 -7.02 -0.89
C ARG A 11 -12.47 -6.27 -1.90
N PHE A 12 -11.15 -6.28 -1.72
CA PHE A 12 -10.18 -5.53 -2.53
C PHE A 12 -9.08 -6.46 -3.04
N ALA A 13 -9.46 -7.54 -3.72
CA ALA A 13 -8.51 -8.58 -4.15
C ALA A 13 -7.33 -7.99 -4.92
N TYR A 14 -7.56 -6.99 -5.77
CA TYR A 14 -6.51 -6.40 -6.58
C TYR A 14 -5.40 -5.74 -5.75
N GLN A 15 -5.73 -5.21 -4.55
CA GLN A 15 -4.75 -4.55 -3.70
C GLN A 15 -3.79 -5.54 -3.05
N PHE A 16 -4.16 -6.81 -2.95
CA PHE A 16 -3.43 -7.81 -2.17
C PHE A 16 -2.77 -8.90 -3.01
N ARG A 17 -2.71 -8.73 -4.34
CA ARG A 17 -2.12 -9.75 -5.22
C ARG A 17 -0.69 -10.11 -4.81
N TYR A 18 0.15 -9.11 -4.55
CA TYR A 18 1.55 -9.34 -4.17
C TYR A 18 1.67 -9.84 -2.73
N VAL A 19 1.06 -9.14 -1.78
CA VAL A 19 1.28 -9.43 -0.36
C VAL A 19 0.73 -10.79 0.06
N ASN A 20 -0.28 -11.31 -0.66
CA ASN A 20 -0.81 -12.65 -0.37
C ASN A 20 0.13 -13.77 -0.79
N HIS A 21 1.11 -13.49 -1.65
CA HIS A 21 2.12 -14.45 -2.11
C HIS A 21 3.49 -14.20 -1.49
N ASN A 22 3.59 -13.24 -0.57
CA ASN A 22 4.86 -12.92 0.09
C ASN A 22 4.60 -12.72 1.59
N LEU A 23 4.98 -13.73 2.39
CA LEU A 23 4.65 -13.79 3.81
C LEU A 23 5.23 -12.64 4.63
N TYR A 24 6.37 -12.10 4.20
CA TYR A 24 7.06 -11.04 4.96
C TYR A 24 6.65 -9.64 4.55
N SER A 25 5.76 -9.51 3.57
CA SER A 25 5.35 -8.19 3.08
C SER A 25 4.17 -7.58 3.84
N TYR A 26 3.56 -8.34 4.75
CA TYR A 26 2.41 -7.88 5.52
C TYR A 26 2.61 -8.16 6.99
N SER A 27 2.73 -7.09 7.78
CA SER A 27 2.84 -7.18 9.24
C SER A 27 2.11 -5.98 9.83
N LEU A 28 0.91 -6.21 10.37
CA LEU A 28 0.04 -5.15 10.84
C LEU A 28 -0.29 -5.36 12.32
N PRO A 29 0.08 -4.39 13.19
CA PRO A 29 -0.34 -4.42 14.59
C PRO A 29 -1.86 -4.46 14.71
N GLN A 30 -2.37 -5.21 15.68
CA GLN A 30 -3.79 -5.40 15.84
C GLN A 30 -4.55 -4.09 16.06
N GLY A 31 -3.97 -3.14 16.78
CA GLY A 31 -4.59 -1.84 17.07
C GLY A 31 -4.75 -0.94 15.85
N TRP A 32 -4.10 -1.27 14.74
CA TRP A 32 -4.16 -0.47 13.51
C TRP A 32 -5.08 -1.07 12.45
N ARG A 33 -5.84 -2.09 12.78
CA ARG A 33 -6.69 -2.80 11.81
C ARG A 33 -7.74 -1.89 11.19
N THR A 34 -8.42 -1.09 12.01
CA THR A 34 -9.43 -0.14 11.53
C THR A 34 -8.81 0.93 10.64
N LEU A 35 -7.64 1.46 11.00
CA LEU A 35 -6.93 2.44 10.18
C LEU A 35 -6.56 1.86 8.82
N PHE A 36 -6.07 0.64 8.79
CA PHE A 36 -5.68 0.02 7.54
C PHE A 36 -6.87 -0.30 6.65
N GLU A 37 -7.97 -0.76 7.24
CA GLU A 37 -9.21 -0.97 6.49
C GLU A 37 -9.68 0.35 5.86
N GLN A 38 -9.66 1.43 6.63
CA GLN A 38 -10.01 2.76 6.12
C GLN A 38 -9.09 3.18 4.98
N LEU A 39 -7.79 2.92 5.10
CA LEU A 39 -6.82 3.21 4.05
C LEU A 39 -7.18 2.49 2.74
N CYS A 40 -7.49 1.20 2.82
CA CYS A 40 -7.87 0.43 1.63
C CYS A 40 -9.14 0.97 0.97
N VAL A 41 -10.13 1.37 1.76
CA VAL A 41 -11.39 1.94 1.26
C VAL A 41 -11.13 3.27 0.56
N GLU A 42 -10.34 4.16 1.16
CA GLU A 42 -10.05 5.46 0.59
C GLU A 42 -9.23 5.35 -0.70
N VAL A 43 -8.26 4.44 -0.73
CA VAL A 43 -7.47 4.17 -1.94
C VAL A 43 -8.36 3.65 -3.06
N ASP A 44 -9.26 2.71 -2.74
CA ASP A 44 -10.18 2.16 -3.72
C ASP A 44 -11.04 3.27 -4.38
N ALA A 45 -11.46 4.25 -3.61
CA ALA A 45 -12.27 5.35 -4.10
C ALA A 45 -11.51 6.27 -5.07
N GLU A 46 -10.18 6.28 -5.01
CA GLU A 46 -9.35 7.11 -5.89
C GLU A 46 -9.01 6.43 -7.22
N LEU A 47 -9.27 5.14 -7.35
CA LEU A 47 -8.84 4.36 -8.51
C LEU A 47 -10.00 4.09 -9.46
N THR A 48 -9.76 4.29 -10.77
CA THR A 48 -10.68 3.81 -11.81
C THR A 48 -10.52 2.29 -11.96
N GLU A 49 -11.45 1.66 -12.68
CA GLU A 49 -11.37 0.21 -12.90
C GLU A 49 -10.07 -0.20 -13.62
N SER A 50 -9.63 0.60 -14.59
CA SER A 50 -8.37 0.31 -15.29
C SER A 50 -7.15 0.50 -14.37
N GLU A 51 -7.20 1.48 -13.47
CA GLU A 51 -6.11 1.72 -12.52
C GLU A 51 -6.02 0.63 -11.46
N LYS A 52 -7.14 0.03 -11.08
CA LYS A 52 -7.14 -1.10 -10.14
C LYS A 52 -6.33 -2.28 -10.65
N ALA A 53 -6.28 -2.49 -11.96
CA ALA A 53 -5.46 -3.54 -12.55
C ALA A 53 -3.96 -3.28 -12.37
N LEU A 54 -3.57 -2.04 -12.14
CA LEU A 54 -2.17 -1.61 -12.01
C LEU A 54 -1.72 -1.44 -10.57
N PHE A 55 -2.65 -1.30 -9.63
CA PHE A 55 -2.33 -0.99 -8.24
C PHE A 55 -2.23 -2.25 -7.40
N GLN A 56 -1.26 -2.28 -6.48
CA GLN A 56 -1.21 -3.28 -5.41
C GLN A 56 -0.28 -2.82 -4.30
N TRP A 57 -0.54 -3.30 -3.08
CA TRP A 57 0.39 -3.10 -1.97
C TRP A 57 1.61 -3.99 -2.16
N GLN A 58 2.79 -3.43 -1.87
CA GLN A 58 4.04 -4.17 -1.90
C GLN A 58 4.52 -4.53 -0.49
N GLN A 59 4.27 -3.65 0.48
CA GLN A 59 4.64 -3.91 1.86
C GLN A 59 3.77 -3.09 2.80
N ILE A 60 3.32 -3.73 3.85
CA ILE A 60 2.58 -3.09 4.94
C ILE A 60 3.28 -3.48 6.23
N LYS A 61 3.73 -2.48 7.00
CA LYS A 61 4.48 -2.76 8.24
C LYS A 61 4.40 -1.60 9.22
N GLU A 62 4.76 -1.89 10.47
CA GLU A 62 5.06 -0.90 11.49
C GLU A 62 6.55 -0.54 11.39
N LYS A 63 6.86 0.75 11.45
CA LYS A 63 8.24 1.21 11.50
C LYS A 63 8.32 2.49 12.33
N PHE A 64 9.07 2.44 13.43
CA PHE A 64 9.24 3.58 14.35
C PHE A 64 7.89 4.15 14.84
N GLY A 65 6.93 3.29 15.14
CA GLY A 65 5.63 3.71 15.65
C GLY A 65 4.67 4.22 14.58
N GLU A 66 4.99 4.07 13.31
CA GLU A 66 4.17 4.55 12.20
C GLU A 66 3.77 3.42 11.28
N LEU A 67 2.51 3.42 10.86
CA LEU A 67 2.04 2.52 9.81
C LEU A 67 2.64 2.95 8.46
N ARG A 68 3.38 2.06 7.86
CA ARG A 68 4.00 2.25 6.55
C ARG A 68 3.36 1.30 5.54
N ALA A 69 2.84 1.86 4.45
CA ALA A 69 2.28 1.09 3.36
C ALA A 69 2.92 1.55 2.06
N TYR A 70 3.55 0.61 1.36
CA TYR A 70 4.24 0.86 0.11
C TYR A 70 3.46 0.21 -1.02
N ALA A 71 3.18 1.00 -2.06
CA ALA A 71 2.36 0.57 -3.18
C ALA A 71 3.19 0.44 -4.46
N SER A 72 2.74 -0.45 -5.34
CA SER A 72 3.17 -0.51 -6.74
C SER A 72 2.07 0.10 -7.61
N TYR A 73 2.46 0.92 -8.57
CA TYR A 73 1.53 1.63 -9.45
C TYR A 73 1.55 1.11 -10.88
N GLY A 74 2.14 -0.06 -11.08
CA GLY A 74 2.12 -0.73 -12.39
C GLY A 74 3.15 -0.23 -13.39
N ASP A 75 4.19 0.46 -12.95
CA ASP A 75 5.28 0.85 -13.86
C ASP A 75 6.01 -0.38 -14.38
N LYS A 76 6.37 -0.35 -15.65
CA LYS A 76 7.10 -1.43 -16.31
C LYS A 76 8.27 -0.87 -17.10
N ILE A 77 9.28 -1.71 -17.29
CA ILE A 77 10.42 -1.39 -18.15
C ILE A 77 10.25 -2.17 -19.44
N ARG A 78 10.13 -1.44 -20.57
CA ARG A 78 10.16 -2.07 -21.88
C ARG A 78 11.62 -2.36 -22.23
N GLN A 79 11.91 -3.63 -22.43
CA GLN A 79 13.25 -4.05 -22.82
C GLN A 79 13.47 -3.86 -24.33
N PRO A 80 14.68 -3.53 -24.78
CA PRO A 80 15.00 -3.49 -26.21
C PRO A 80 14.77 -4.86 -26.85
N GLN A 81 14.34 -4.87 -28.10
CA GLN A 81 14.22 -6.10 -28.86
C GLN A 81 15.61 -6.64 -29.22
N PRO A 82 15.81 -7.98 -29.29
CA PRO A 82 17.14 -8.55 -29.57
C PRO A 82 17.75 -8.09 -30.88
N ASP A 83 16.95 -7.84 -31.91
CA ASP A 83 17.39 -7.41 -33.24
C ASP A 83 17.14 -5.92 -33.50
N ALA A 84 16.91 -5.14 -32.45
CA ALA A 84 16.63 -3.73 -32.58
C ALA A 84 17.89 -2.94 -32.95
N ALA A 85 17.70 -1.70 -33.42
CA ALA A 85 18.79 -0.77 -33.65
C ALA A 85 19.59 -0.51 -32.38
N ALA A 86 20.87 -0.15 -32.55
CA ALA A 86 21.77 0.05 -31.43
C ALA A 86 21.34 1.16 -30.46
N ASP A 87 20.47 2.06 -30.91
CA ASP A 87 19.92 3.13 -30.08
C ASP A 87 18.65 2.75 -29.33
N ASP A 88 18.12 1.54 -29.52
CA ASP A 88 16.97 1.07 -28.77
C ASP A 88 17.39 0.81 -27.33
N ARG A 89 16.73 1.47 -26.38
CA ARG A 89 17.08 1.43 -24.95
C ARG A 89 15.89 0.99 -24.12
N PRO A 90 16.14 0.47 -22.90
CA PRO A 90 15.05 0.26 -21.94
C PRO A 90 14.25 1.54 -21.76
N THR A 91 12.95 1.44 -21.81
CA THR A 91 12.03 2.59 -21.69
C THR A 91 11.05 2.35 -20.55
N LEU A 92 10.89 3.35 -19.69
CA LEU A 92 9.87 3.29 -18.63
C LEU A 92 8.49 3.43 -19.26
N ILE A 93 7.63 2.45 -18.99
CA ILE A 93 6.21 2.53 -19.30
C ILE A 93 5.50 2.82 -17.98
N LYS A 94 4.98 4.05 -17.87
CA LYS A 94 4.34 4.50 -16.65
C LYS A 94 2.99 3.84 -16.46
N GLY A 95 2.69 3.41 -15.24
CA GLY A 95 1.39 2.86 -14.88
C GLY A 95 0.39 3.96 -14.53
N ILE A 96 -0.03 4.01 -13.26
CA ILE A 96 -1.00 5.00 -12.79
C ILE A 96 -0.43 6.42 -12.90
N ALA A 97 -1.25 7.38 -13.33
CA ALA A 97 -0.83 8.77 -13.51
C ALA A 97 -0.37 9.43 -12.21
N ASP A 98 0.53 10.41 -12.33
CA ASP A 98 1.12 11.10 -11.17
C ASP A 98 0.09 11.74 -10.26
N GLU A 99 -0.95 12.33 -10.80
CA GLU A 99 -2.00 12.96 -10.00
C GLU A 99 -2.67 11.97 -9.06
N THR A 100 -3.01 10.80 -9.56
CA THR A 100 -3.62 9.74 -8.74
C THR A 100 -2.63 9.24 -7.71
N ARG A 101 -1.36 9.05 -8.10
CA ARG A 101 -0.31 8.64 -7.14
C ARG A 101 -0.15 9.62 -6.00
N GLN A 102 -0.20 10.92 -6.30
CA GLN A 102 -0.08 11.97 -5.28
C GLN A 102 -1.25 11.93 -4.31
N ARG A 103 -2.47 11.71 -4.80
CA ARG A 103 -3.64 11.57 -3.94
C ARG A 103 -3.53 10.36 -3.03
N ILE A 104 -3.10 9.23 -3.57
CA ILE A 104 -2.89 8.02 -2.78
C ILE A 104 -1.78 8.22 -1.75
N ALA A 105 -0.67 8.83 -2.14
CA ALA A 105 0.43 9.12 -1.23
C ALA A 105 -0.02 10.03 -0.07
N ALA A 106 -0.89 11.00 -0.36
CA ALA A 106 -1.45 11.87 0.68
C ALA A 106 -2.32 11.10 1.67
N ILE A 107 -3.13 10.17 1.17
CA ILE A 107 -3.95 9.29 2.02
C ILE A 107 -3.06 8.43 2.91
N VAL A 108 -2.05 7.77 2.32
CA VAL A 108 -1.09 6.94 3.06
C VAL A 108 -0.37 7.76 4.14
N GLY A 109 0.07 8.96 3.79
CA GLY A 109 0.75 9.84 4.74
C GLY A 109 -0.14 10.28 5.89
N ARG A 110 -1.40 10.61 5.61
CA ARG A 110 -2.36 10.99 6.65
C ARG A 110 -2.66 9.84 7.59
N VAL A 111 -2.89 8.65 7.05
CA VAL A 111 -3.14 7.45 7.86
C VAL A 111 -1.91 7.11 8.68
N GLY A 112 -0.71 7.24 8.10
CA GLY A 112 0.54 7.04 8.82
C GLY A 112 0.69 7.96 10.02
N LYS A 113 0.40 9.25 9.87
CA LYS A 113 0.41 10.20 10.98
C LYS A 113 -0.63 9.86 12.03
N GLN A 114 -1.81 9.46 11.62
CA GLN A 114 -2.87 9.05 12.53
C GLN A 114 -2.48 7.81 13.32
N SER A 115 -1.75 6.87 12.70
CA SER A 115 -1.28 5.66 13.38
C SER A 115 -0.32 5.97 14.51
N MET A 116 0.47 7.03 14.40
CA MET A 116 1.39 7.45 15.45
C MET A 116 0.67 7.86 16.73
N LYS A 117 -0.60 8.19 16.67
CA LYS A 117 -1.46 8.54 17.79
C LYS A 117 -2.42 7.43 18.17
N THR A 118 -2.25 6.25 17.61
CA THR A 118 -3.16 5.12 17.81
C THR A 118 -2.39 3.95 18.42
N CYS A 119 -2.89 3.42 19.53
CA CYS A 119 -2.25 2.32 20.24
C CYS A 119 -2.13 1.08 19.32
N VAL A 120 -0.93 0.51 19.23
CA VAL A 120 -0.69 -0.68 18.39
C VAL A 120 -1.38 -1.93 18.92
N PHE A 121 -1.79 -1.94 20.18
CA PHE A 121 -2.42 -3.09 20.81
C PHE A 121 -3.95 -3.00 20.81
N CYS A 122 -4.50 -1.85 21.20
CA CYS A 122 -5.95 -1.73 21.40
C CYS A 122 -6.63 -0.75 20.44
N GLY A 123 -5.88 0.05 19.68
CA GLY A 123 -6.44 1.01 18.73
C GLY A 123 -6.96 2.30 19.35
N ALA A 124 -6.78 2.51 20.66
CA ALA A 124 -7.22 3.73 21.30
C ALA A 124 -6.37 4.91 20.86
N LEU A 125 -6.98 6.10 20.76
CA LEU A 125 -6.26 7.33 20.46
C LEU A 125 -5.36 7.69 21.64
N GLY A 126 -4.18 8.25 21.31
CA GLY A 126 -3.23 8.69 22.32
C GLY A 126 -2.09 9.43 21.66
N GLU A 127 -1.21 9.97 22.51
CA GLU A 127 0.03 10.57 22.01
C GLU A 127 1.09 9.49 21.88
N LEU A 128 2.04 9.72 20.97
CA LEU A 128 3.20 8.84 20.85
C LEU A 128 4.00 8.94 22.14
N ARG A 129 4.23 7.79 22.79
CA ARG A 129 4.95 7.72 24.06
C ARG A 129 6.13 6.79 23.95
N THR A 130 7.17 7.09 24.72
CA THR A 130 8.34 6.23 24.84
C THR A 130 8.05 5.00 25.71
N SER A 131 7.04 5.09 26.57
CA SER A 131 6.61 3.95 27.38
C SER A 131 5.10 3.87 27.38
N HIS A 132 4.58 2.67 27.27
CA HIS A 132 3.17 2.36 27.39
C HIS A 132 2.97 1.82 28.79
N ALA A 133 2.56 2.66 29.67
CA ALA A 133 2.25 2.21 31.02
C ALA A 133 0.91 1.52 31.06
#